data_fd16bf069709d1a645f17a7c441e3cc3
#
_entry.id   fd16bf069709d1a645f17a7c441e3cc3
#
_cell.length_a   1.000
_cell.length_b   1.000
_cell.length_c   1.000
_cell.angle_alpha   90.00
_cell.angle_beta   90.00
_cell.angle_gamma   90.00
#
_symmetry.space_group_name_H-M   'P 1'
#
loop_
_entity.id
_entity.type
_entity.pdbx_description
1 polymer ?
#
loop_
_entity_poly.entity_id
_entity_poly.type
_entity_poly.pdbx_seq_one_letter_code
_entity_poly.pdbx_strand_id
1 'polypeptide(L)'
;SGGGVVQPGKSLRISCAASGFTFSSYWMHWVRQAPGKGLVWVSRINSDGSSTSYADSVKGRFTVSRDNAKGTVDLQMNSLRAEDTAVYYCAREAYGVPGNYYYYGMDVWGQG
;
A
#
# COMPACT_ATOMS: atom_id res chain seq x y z
N SER A 1 -3.50 -6.38 7.52
CA SER A 1 -4.25 -7.63 7.66
C SER A 1 -5.45 -7.62 6.72
N GLY A 2 -6.20 -8.70 6.72
CA GLY A 2 -7.33 -8.84 5.82
C GLY A 2 -6.99 -9.62 4.57
N GLY A 3 -5.76 -10.11 4.47
CA GLY A 3 -5.35 -10.94 3.34
C GLY A 3 -6.04 -12.29 3.35
N GLY A 4 -5.78 -13.08 2.33
CA GLY A 4 -6.33 -14.41 2.20
C GLY A 4 -6.38 -14.82 0.75
N VAL A 5 -7.01 -15.95 0.48
CA VAL A 5 -7.16 -16.46 -0.87
C VAL A 5 -8.44 -15.88 -1.47
N VAL A 6 -8.30 -15.21 -2.62
CA VAL A 6 -9.41 -14.58 -3.32
C VAL A 6 -9.36 -14.97 -4.78
N GLN A 7 -10.52 -15.30 -5.34
CA GLN A 7 -10.63 -15.71 -6.74
C GLN A 7 -10.46 -14.51 -7.68
N PRO A 8 -9.93 -14.73 -8.88
CA PRO A 8 -9.87 -13.67 -9.90
C PRO A 8 -11.25 -13.04 -10.15
N GLY A 9 -11.25 -11.75 -10.40
CA GLY A 9 -12.45 -10.96 -10.60
C GLY A 9 -13.12 -10.48 -9.32
N LYS A 10 -12.70 -10.96 -8.18
CA LYS A 10 -13.26 -10.57 -6.89
C LYS A 10 -12.51 -9.35 -6.33
N SER A 11 -12.94 -8.92 -5.16
CA SER A 11 -12.38 -7.76 -4.47
C SER A 11 -11.84 -8.16 -3.10
N LEU A 12 -10.85 -7.42 -2.64
CA LEU A 12 -10.26 -7.60 -1.32
C LEU A 12 -9.85 -6.24 -0.79
N ARG A 13 -10.07 -6.00 0.51
CA ARG A 13 -9.58 -4.80 1.18
C ARG A 13 -8.59 -5.21 2.25
N ILE A 14 -7.40 -4.64 2.20
CA ILE A 14 -6.37 -4.88 3.21
C ILE A 14 -6.05 -3.58 3.91
N SER A 15 -5.64 -3.69 5.17
CA SER A 15 -5.38 -2.55 6.03
C SER A 15 -4.06 -2.71 6.74
N CYS A 16 -3.43 -1.59 7.03
CA CYS A 16 -2.19 -1.51 7.80
C CYS A 16 -2.39 -0.50 8.91
N ALA A 17 -2.18 -0.92 10.15
CA ALA A 17 -2.19 -0.02 11.30
C ALA A 17 -0.75 0.31 11.66
N ALA A 18 -0.46 1.60 11.81
CA ALA A 18 0.88 2.06 12.13
C ALA A 18 0.89 2.70 13.51
N SER A 19 2.02 2.55 14.21
CA SER A 19 2.18 3.14 15.54
C SER A 19 3.66 3.49 15.74
N GLY A 20 3.92 4.28 16.79
CA GLY A 20 5.28 4.65 17.13
C GLY A 20 5.80 5.89 16.41
N PHE A 21 4.95 6.55 15.62
CA PHE A 21 5.34 7.81 14.96
C PHE A 21 4.07 8.64 14.68
N THR A 22 4.27 9.88 14.30
CA THR A 22 3.16 10.78 13.95
C THR A 22 2.66 10.45 12.56
N PHE A 23 1.67 9.59 12.49
CA PHE A 23 1.18 9.01 11.24
C PHE A 23 0.79 10.06 10.22
N SER A 24 0.11 11.13 10.66
CA SER A 24 -0.38 12.17 9.75
C SER A 24 0.72 13.01 9.13
N SER A 25 1.97 12.85 9.56
CA SER A 25 3.10 13.62 9.00
C SER A 25 3.79 12.91 7.85
N TYR A 26 3.40 11.69 7.53
CA TYR A 26 4.16 10.90 6.56
C TYR A 26 3.31 10.49 5.38
N TRP A 27 3.93 10.50 4.20
CA TRP A 27 3.41 9.83 3.02
C TRP A 27 3.52 8.33 3.24
N MET A 28 2.52 7.60 2.77
CA MET A 28 2.47 6.15 2.92
C MET A 28 2.44 5.49 1.56
N HIS A 29 2.99 4.28 1.51
CA HIS A 29 3.08 3.49 0.29
C HIS A 29 2.56 2.09 0.51
N TRP A 30 2.08 1.48 -0.56
CA TRP A 30 1.88 0.05 -0.63
C TRP A 30 2.88 -0.51 -1.63
N VAL A 31 3.55 -1.58 -1.23
CA VAL A 31 4.45 -2.34 -2.10
C VAL A 31 4.05 -3.81 -2.01
N ARG A 32 4.38 -4.59 -3.01
CA ARG A 32 4.05 -6.00 -3.02
C ARG A 32 5.23 -6.83 -3.50
N GLN A 33 5.22 -8.10 -3.11
CA GLN A 33 6.24 -9.06 -3.53
C GLN A 33 5.56 -10.33 -3.96
N ALA A 34 5.59 -10.62 -5.24
CA ALA A 34 5.09 -11.87 -5.79
C ALA A 34 6.06 -13.00 -5.46
N PRO A 35 5.58 -14.26 -5.43
CA PRO A 35 6.45 -15.40 -5.11
C PRO A 35 7.68 -15.44 -6.01
N GLY A 36 8.87 -15.46 -5.38
CA GLY A 36 10.13 -15.53 -6.10
C GLY A 36 10.55 -14.25 -6.80
N LYS A 37 9.86 -13.14 -6.58
CA LYS A 37 10.16 -11.85 -7.20
C LYS A 37 10.60 -10.84 -6.16
N GLY A 38 11.10 -9.68 -6.62
CA GLY A 38 11.45 -8.58 -5.75
C GLY A 38 10.24 -7.73 -5.38
N LEU A 39 10.50 -6.73 -4.55
CA LEU A 39 9.46 -5.76 -4.19
C LEU A 39 9.11 -4.88 -5.38
N VAL A 40 7.82 -4.63 -5.55
CA VAL A 40 7.29 -3.79 -6.61
C VAL A 40 6.35 -2.77 -5.97
N TRP A 41 6.54 -1.51 -6.30
CA TRP A 41 5.70 -0.43 -5.80
C TRP A 41 4.29 -0.54 -6.37
N VAL A 42 3.29 -0.28 -5.53
CA VAL A 42 1.88 -0.38 -5.91
C VAL A 42 1.21 1.00 -5.90
N SER A 43 1.28 1.71 -4.78
CA SER A 43 0.58 2.99 -4.66
C SER A 43 1.22 3.87 -3.60
N ARG A 44 0.85 5.14 -3.64
CA ARG A 44 1.32 6.17 -2.69
C ARG A 44 0.16 7.08 -2.34
N ILE A 45 0.12 7.52 -1.09
CA ILE A 45 -0.86 8.50 -0.63
C ILE A 45 -0.13 9.54 0.23
N ASN A 46 -0.45 10.82 0.02
CA ASN A 46 0.18 11.89 0.77
C ASN A 46 -0.34 11.95 2.20
N SER A 47 0.18 12.91 2.98
CA SER A 47 -0.08 12.97 4.43
C SER A 47 -1.55 13.15 4.77
N ASP A 48 -2.31 13.91 4.00
CA ASP A 48 -3.72 14.19 4.29
C ASP A 48 -4.69 13.40 3.43
N GLY A 49 -4.20 12.55 2.54
CA GLY A 49 -5.05 11.74 1.69
C GLY A 49 -5.58 12.42 0.44
N SER A 50 -5.21 13.66 0.19
CA SER A 50 -5.75 14.44 -0.94
C SER A 50 -5.12 14.07 -2.29
N SER A 51 -3.97 13.39 -2.28
CA SER A 51 -3.24 13.05 -3.50
C SER A 51 -2.81 11.60 -3.45
N THR A 52 -3.11 10.86 -4.51
CA THR A 52 -2.75 9.45 -4.63
C THR A 52 -2.08 9.18 -5.95
N SER A 53 -1.26 8.13 -5.99
CA SER A 53 -0.60 7.67 -7.22
C SER A 53 -0.61 6.16 -7.24
N TYR A 54 -0.60 5.59 -8.44
CA TYR A 54 -0.70 4.15 -8.63
C TYR A 54 0.25 3.68 -9.72
N ALA A 55 0.76 2.46 -9.56
CA ALA A 55 1.46 1.78 -10.65
C ALA A 55 0.50 1.51 -11.81
N ASP A 56 1.02 1.52 -13.04
CA ASP A 56 0.18 1.33 -14.22
C ASP A 56 -0.58 0.01 -14.19
N SER A 57 0.02 -1.03 -13.62
CA SER A 57 -0.60 -2.35 -13.57
C SER A 57 -1.84 -2.43 -12.69
N VAL A 58 -2.04 -1.44 -11.81
CA VAL A 58 -3.17 -1.45 -10.86
C VAL A 58 -4.10 -0.26 -11.02
N LYS A 59 -3.78 0.69 -11.88
CA LYS A 59 -4.62 1.88 -12.09
C LYS A 59 -6.03 1.47 -12.49
N GLY A 60 -7.01 2.15 -11.89
CA GLY A 60 -8.42 1.89 -12.17
C GLY A 60 -8.99 0.68 -11.43
N ARG A 61 -8.14 -0.11 -10.79
CA ARG A 61 -8.59 -1.30 -10.04
C ARG A 61 -8.35 -1.17 -8.54
N PHE A 62 -7.25 -0.53 -8.15
CA PHE A 62 -6.88 -0.38 -6.75
C PHE A 62 -7.10 1.05 -6.29
N THR A 63 -7.49 1.22 -5.04
CA THR A 63 -7.68 2.52 -4.41
C THR A 63 -7.04 2.52 -3.04
N VAL A 64 -6.14 3.47 -2.80
CA VAL A 64 -5.51 3.66 -1.50
C VAL A 64 -6.24 4.77 -0.76
N SER A 65 -6.42 4.58 0.55
CA SER A 65 -7.00 5.59 1.43
C SER A 65 -6.34 5.51 2.79
N ARG A 66 -6.56 6.53 3.62
CA ARG A 66 -6.00 6.53 4.97
C ARG A 66 -6.98 7.19 5.92
N ASP A 67 -6.87 6.81 7.20
CA ASP A 67 -7.59 7.43 8.30
C ASP A 67 -6.58 7.87 9.34
N ASN A 68 -6.27 9.15 9.36
CA ASN A 68 -5.23 9.67 10.24
C ASN A 68 -5.64 9.60 11.72
N ALA A 69 -6.93 9.65 12.00
CA ALA A 69 -7.41 9.54 13.37
C ALA A 69 -7.16 8.14 13.94
N LYS A 70 -7.25 7.12 13.10
CA LYS A 70 -7.01 5.73 13.49
C LYS A 70 -5.57 5.27 13.24
N GLY A 71 -4.80 6.03 12.48
CA GLY A 71 -3.45 5.63 12.09
C GLY A 71 -3.44 4.46 11.12
N THR A 72 -4.42 4.39 10.23
CA THR A 72 -4.54 3.29 9.28
C THR A 72 -4.42 3.75 7.84
N VAL A 73 -3.88 2.89 7.00
CA VAL A 73 -3.88 3.04 5.55
C VAL A 73 -4.49 1.76 4.96
N ASP A 74 -5.37 1.93 4.01
CA ASP A 74 -6.13 0.83 3.42
C ASP A 74 -5.88 0.75 1.92
N LEU A 75 -5.91 -0.45 1.38
CA LEU A 75 -5.85 -0.70 -0.05
C LEU A 75 -7.06 -1.53 -0.45
N GLN A 76 -7.93 -0.93 -1.25
CA GLN A 76 -9.07 -1.61 -1.84
C GLN A 76 -8.65 -2.15 -3.20
N MET A 77 -8.71 -3.46 -3.37
CA MET A 77 -8.30 -4.13 -4.59
C MET A 77 -9.51 -4.73 -5.26
N ASN A 78 -9.85 -4.22 -6.44
CA ASN A 78 -10.99 -4.69 -7.21
C ASN A 78 -10.51 -5.41 -8.46
N SER A 79 -11.38 -6.24 -9.05
CA SER A 79 -11.10 -6.97 -10.29
C SER A 79 -9.75 -7.68 -10.22
N LEU A 80 -9.54 -8.44 -9.17
CA LEU A 80 -8.27 -9.11 -8.91
C LEU A 80 -7.90 -10.05 -10.03
N ARG A 81 -6.62 -10.08 -10.35
CA ARG A 81 -6.02 -10.93 -11.37
C ARG A 81 -5.05 -11.91 -10.72
N ALA A 82 -4.73 -12.98 -11.45
CA ALA A 82 -3.76 -13.96 -10.97
C ALA A 82 -2.41 -13.32 -10.66
N GLU A 83 -1.98 -12.36 -11.47
CA GLU A 83 -0.71 -11.66 -11.27
C GLU A 83 -0.70 -10.71 -10.08
N ASP A 84 -1.85 -10.46 -9.45
CA ASP A 84 -1.89 -9.69 -8.20
C ASP A 84 -1.53 -10.52 -6.97
N THR A 85 -1.33 -11.83 -7.15
CA THR A 85 -0.90 -12.71 -6.06
C THR A 85 0.45 -12.28 -5.54
N ALA A 86 0.51 -11.89 -4.26
CA ALA A 86 1.72 -11.37 -3.65
C ALA A 86 1.51 -11.19 -2.15
N VAL A 87 2.59 -11.00 -1.43
CA VAL A 87 2.53 -10.45 -0.08
C VAL A 87 2.56 -8.92 -0.22
N TYR A 88 1.65 -8.25 0.44
CA TYR A 88 1.52 -6.80 0.37
C TYR A 88 2.04 -6.17 1.66
N TYR A 89 2.82 -5.12 1.50
CA TYR A 89 3.43 -4.40 2.61
C TYR A 89 3.02 -2.93 2.54
N CYS A 90 2.73 -2.34 3.68
CA CYS A 90 2.63 -0.90 3.77
C CYS A 90 3.97 -0.35 4.26
N ALA A 91 4.29 0.88 3.85
CA ALA A 91 5.55 1.52 4.19
C ALA A 91 5.35 3.01 4.34
N ARG A 92 6.14 3.66 5.19
CA ARG A 92 6.19 5.11 5.25
C ARG A 92 7.48 5.60 4.61
N GLU A 93 7.46 6.83 4.10
CA GLU A 93 8.69 7.48 3.67
C GLU A 93 9.44 7.95 4.90
N ALA A 94 10.70 7.55 5.02
CA ALA A 94 11.47 7.78 6.24
C ALA A 94 11.61 9.26 6.59
N TYR A 95 11.57 10.13 5.60
CA TYR A 95 11.73 11.56 5.82
C TYR A 95 10.48 12.37 5.44
N GLY A 96 9.39 11.69 5.14
CA GLY A 96 8.20 12.36 4.67
C GLY A 96 8.37 13.09 3.35
N VAL A 97 9.40 12.75 2.59
CA VAL A 97 9.72 13.39 1.33
C VAL A 97 9.18 12.55 0.19
N PRO A 98 8.22 13.07 -0.57
CA PRO A 98 7.68 12.33 -1.71
C PRO A 98 8.70 12.28 -2.85
N GLY A 99 8.54 11.31 -3.72
CA GLY A 99 9.30 11.28 -4.96
C GLY A 99 9.99 9.98 -5.21
N ASN A 100 11.28 10.03 -5.51
CA ASN A 100 11.97 8.97 -6.24
C ASN A 100 12.61 7.90 -5.36
N TYR A 101 12.24 7.81 -4.09
CA TYR A 101 12.95 6.98 -3.12
C TYR A 101 12.09 5.85 -2.60
N TYR A 102 11.36 5.20 -3.47
CA TYR A 102 10.30 4.25 -3.10
C TYR A 102 10.74 3.16 -2.15
N TYR A 103 11.94 2.63 -2.35
CA TYR A 103 12.41 1.54 -1.51
C TYR A 103 13.54 1.99 -0.61
N TYR A 104 13.86 3.25 -0.64
CA TYR A 104 15.03 3.79 0.01
C TYR A 104 14.58 4.65 1.17
N GLY A 105 14.96 4.23 2.37
CA GLY A 105 14.56 4.97 3.55
C GLY A 105 13.11 4.79 3.95
N MET A 106 12.45 3.72 3.52
CA MET A 106 11.10 3.39 3.93
C MET A 106 11.12 2.32 5.02
N ASP A 107 10.24 2.50 6.01
CA ASP A 107 9.96 1.46 7.00
C ASP A 107 8.81 0.61 6.48
N VAL A 108 9.00 -0.70 6.41
CA VAL A 108 8.04 -1.61 5.77
C VAL A 108 7.44 -2.53 6.82
N TRP A 109 6.11 -2.65 6.80
CA TRP A 109 5.36 -3.56 7.67
C TRP A 109 4.71 -4.64 6.84
N GLY A 110 4.82 -5.90 7.31
CA GLY A 110 4.21 -7.02 6.61
C GLY A 110 2.69 -6.97 6.64
N GLN A 111 2.07 -7.26 5.50
CA GLN A 111 0.63 -7.36 5.33
C GLN A 111 0.32 -8.61 4.53
N GLY A 112 -0.70 -9.26 4.83
CA GLY A 112 -0.99 -10.38 4.00
C GLY A 112 -1.97 -11.33 4.45
#